data_3d8644c66fbe086ed703fc97384d9cac
#
_entry.id   3d8644c66fbe086ed703fc97384d9cac
#
_cell.length_a   1.000
_cell.length_b   1.000
_cell.length_c   1.000
_cell.angle_alpha   90.00
_cell.angle_beta   90.00
_cell.angle_gamma   90.00
#
_symmetry.space_group_name_H-M   'P 1'
#
loop_
_entity.id
_entity.type
_entity.pdbx_description
1 polymer ?
#
loop_
_entity_poly.entity_id
_entity_poly.type
_entity_poly.pdbx_seq_one_letter_code
_entity_poly.pdbx_strand_id
1 'polypeptide(L)'
;MTTKEIPVSVGARLLDINRTSIYYKGTPVSEEELACKEIIDHLHTDNPTWGARQMSAQLKARGYHVGRRKARRYMNEMDIYPIYPKMNLSKRMQQAKVCPYLLRNSVINKPNQAWFVDITYIPIKRGFLYLPAVIDWYSRCIVGWEVDDTLDTRMVINALKKAFKMAKPQILNSDQGCQFTSQQYIDFVKENGIRQSMDGKSRWADNIMIERWFRSFKYEEAYLTQYNNIKEARAAIGAYIHTYNFERRHSALDYQTPAECYYPAMLLPYVA
;
A
#
# COMPACT_ATOMS: atom_id res chain seq x y z
N MET A 1 70.25 -11.71 13.88
CA MET A 1 69.55 -11.80 12.58
C MET A 1 69.07 -10.41 12.25
N THR A 2 69.74 -9.72 11.33
CA THR A 2 69.38 -8.39 10.87
C THR A 2 68.17 -8.47 9.95
N THR A 3 67.01 -7.98 10.40
CA THR A 3 65.83 -7.82 9.56
C THR A 3 66.16 -6.86 8.44
N LYS A 4 66.31 -7.35 7.21
CA LYS A 4 66.43 -6.54 6.02
C LYS A 4 65.09 -5.83 5.81
N GLU A 5 65.05 -4.51 6.10
CA GLU A 5 63.89 -3.69 5.77
C GLU A 5 63.68 -3.69 4.26
N ILE A 6 62.45 -4.08 3.87
CA ILE A 6 62.02 -4.11 2.46
C ILE A 6 61.84 -2.64 2.00
N PRO A 7 62.51 -2.21 0.91
CA PRO A 7 62.31 -0.85 0.39
C PRO A 7 60.83 -0.59 0.09
N VAL A 8 60.35 0.62 0.47
CA VAL A 8 58.92 0.99 0.31
C VAL A 8 58.39 0.80 -1.11
N SER A 9 59.22 1.01 -2.13
CA SER A 9 58.87 0.76 -3.53
C SER A 9 58.63 -0.74 -3.85
N VAL A 10 59.33 -1.63 -3.19
CA VAL A 10 59.17 -3.08 -3.35
C VAL A 10 57.91 -3.54 -2.55
N GLY A 11 57.77 -3.02 -1.34
CA GLY A 11 56.56 -3.27 -0.52
C GLY A 11 55.28 -2.83 -1.19
N ALA A 12 55.23 -1.63 -1.74
CA ALA A 12 54.09 -1.10 -2.50
C ALA A 12 53.71 -2.00 -3.69
N ARG A 13 54.72 -2.48 -4.43
CA ARG A 13 54.48 -3.39 -5.57
C ARG A 13 54.00 -4.77 -5.14
N LEU A 14 54.52 -5.29 -4.03
CA LEU A 14 54.09 -6.60 -3.50
C LEU A 14 52.66 -6.57 -2.97
N LEU A 15 52.21 -5.43 -2.46
CA LEU A 15 50.85 -5.22 -1.92
C LEU A 15 49.86 -4.68 -2.97
N ASP A 16 50.31 -4.49 -4.22
CA ASP A 16 49.53 -3.91 -5.33
C ASP A 16 48.86 -2.58 -4.96
N ILE A 17 49.57 -1.72 -4.22
CA ILE A 17 49.08 -0.38 -3.81
C ILE A 17 49.96 0.71 -4.46
N ASN A 18 49.31 1.87 -4.71
CA ASN A 18 50.06 3.02 -5.21
C ASN A 18 51.04 3.49 -4.14
N ARG A 19 52.34 3.69 -4.54
CA ARG A 19 53.37 4.18 -3.64
C ARG A 19 53.01 5.47 -2.93
N THR A 20 52.24 6.37 -3.56
CA THR A 20 51.80 7.65 -2.97
C THR A 20 50.81 7.41 -1.82
N SER A 21 50.08 6.31 -1.81
CA SER A 21 49.11 5.96 -0.74
C SER A 21 49.82 5.64 0.58
N ILE A 22 51.09 5.20 0.53
CA ILE A 22 51.87 4.92 1.75
C ILE A 22 52.27 6.22 2.47
N TYR A 23 52.48 7.29 1.71
CA TYR A 23 52.83 8.60 2.26
C TYR A 23 51.67 9.51 2.52
N TYR A 24 50.45 9.04 2.20
CA TYR A 24 49.22 9.80 2.43
C TYR A 24 48.98 9.94 3.93
N LYS A 25 49.04 11.17 4.42
CA LYS A 25 48.59 11.53 5.76
C LYS A 25 47.19 12.12 5.64
N GLY A 26 46.22 11.48 6.25
CA GLY A 26 44.85 12.01 6.28
C GLY A 26 44.81 13.44 6.84
N THR A 27 44.03 14.32 6.24
CA THR A 27 43.82 15.65 6.79
C THR A 27 43.11 15.53 8.14
N PRO A 28 43.61 16.16 9.20
CA PRO A 28 42.93 16.10 10.50
C PRO A 28 41.51 16.67 10.39
N VAL A 29 40.57 16.08 11.13
CA VAL A 29 39.20 16.53 11.17
C VAL A 29 39.15 17.91 11.83
N SER A 30 38.51 18.89 11.20
CA SER A 30 38.38 20.23 11.75
C SER A 30 37.39 20.26 12.93
N GLU A 31 37.60 21.24 13.86
CA GLU A 31 36.65 21.44 14.98
C GLU A 31 35.22 21.72 14.48
N GLU A 32 35.06 22.47 13.37
CA GLU A 32 33.76 22.67 12.72
C GLU A 32 33.13 21.40 12.25
N GLU A 33 33.93 20.47 11.70
CA GLU A 33 33.43 19.17 11.27
C GLU A 33 32.98 18.30 12.45
N LEU A 34 33.73 18.32 13.57
CA LEU A 34 33.35 17.61 14.79
C LEU A 34 32.03 18.14 15.37
N ALA A 35 31.91 19.46 15.48
CA ALA A 35 30.70 20.13 15.94
C ALA A 35 29.49 19.79 15.04
N CYS A 36 29.68 19.76 13.71
CA CYS A 36 28.61 19.35 12.78
C CYS A 36 28.21 17.89 12.96
N LYS A 37 29.16 16.99 13.20
CA LYS A 37 28.90 15.57 13.44
C LYS A 37 28.14 15.36 14.75
N GLU A 38 28.51 16.03 15.82
CA GLU A 38 27.81 16.00 17.11
C GLU A 38 26.34 16.47 16.97
N ILE A 39 26.12 17.58 16.27
CA ILE A 39 24.76 18.07 15.98
C ILE A 39 23.96 17.04 15.17
N ILE A 40 24.55 16.39 14.16
CA ILE A 40 23.88 15.35 13.37
C ILE A 40 23.49 14.15 14.24
N ASP A 41 24.34 13.73 15.17
CA ASP A 41 24.10 12.62 16.08
C ASP A 41 22.90 12.90 16.99
N HIS A 42 22.89 14.07 17.65
CA HIS A 42 21.74 14.51 18.44
C HIS A 42 20.45 14.58 17.64
N LEU A 43 20.49 15.21 16.46
CA LEU A 43 19.31 15.32 15.60
C LEU A 43 18.79 13.97 15.11
N HIS A 44 19.69 13.01 14.89
CA HIS A 44 19.30 11.67 14.48
C HIS A 44 18.68 10.87 15.63
N THR A 45 19.20 11.04 16.83
CA THR A 45 18.63 10.45 18.05
C THR A 45 17.18 10.91 18.26
N ASP A 46 16.92 12.21 18.11
CA ASP A 46 15.58 12.78 18.27
C ASP A 46 14.66 12.47 17.07
N ASN A 47 15.23 12.38 15.86
CA ASN A 47 14.50 12.23 14.60
C ASN A 47 15.16 11.19 13.67
N PRO A 48 15.03 9.89 13.98
CA PRO A 48 15.77 8.84 13.27
C PRO A 48 15.46 8.71 11.77
N THR A 49 14.35 9.30 11.32
CA THR A 49 13.93 9.30 9.90
C THR A 49 14.57 10.38 9.05
N TRP A 50 15.29 11.34 9.66
CA TRP A 50 15.87 12.46 8.93
C TRP A 50 17.12 12.07 8.14
N GLY A 51 17.07 12.29 6.83
CA GLY A 51 18.20 12.03 5.94
C GLY A 51 19.05 13.26 5.69
N ALA A 52 20.11 13.12 4.92
CA ALA A 52 21.12 14.15 4.63
C ALA A 52 20.57 15.49 4.12
N ARG A 53 19.36 15.52 3.52
CA ARG A 53 18.71 16.79 3.11
C ARG A 53 18.24 17.57 4.32
N GLN A 54 17.58 16.92 5.27
CA GLN A 54 17.11 17.54 6.51
C GLN A 54 18.30 17.92 7.41
N MET A 55 19.30 17.05 7.54
CA MET A 55 20.51 17.35 8.32
C MET A 55 21.24 18.60 7.77
N SER A 56 21.38 18.70 6.44
CA SER A 56 21.95 19.90 5.80
C SER A 56 21.13 21.18 6.09
N ALA A 57 19.80 21.10 6.07
CA ALA A 57 18.93 22.24 6.38
C ALA A 57 19.06 22.65 7.84
N GLN A 58 19.10 21.71 8.76
CA GLN A 58 19.25 21.95 10.20
C GLN A 58 20.62 22.53 10.57
N LEU A 59 21.70 22.06 9.92
CA LEU A 59 23.04 22.63 10.10
C LEU A 59 23.09 24.07 9.60
N LYS A 60 22.50 24.37 8.43
CA LYS A 60 22.43 25.75 7.91
C LYS A 60 21.65 26.68 8.81
N ALA A 61 20.54 26.24 9.38
CA ALA A 61 19.76 27.01 10.35
C ALA A 61 20.55 27.36 11.61
N ARG A 62 21.61 26.58 11.93
CA ARG A 62 22.52 26.79 13.05
C ARG A 62 23.82 27.56 12.65
N GLY A 63 23.88 28.09 11.41
CA GLY A 63 25.01 28.88 10.91
C GLY A 63 26.14 28.09 10.24
N TYR A 64 26.03 26.77 10.11
CA TYR A 64 27.05 25.95 9.45
C TYR A 64 26.78 25.83 7.94
N HIS A 65 27.75 26.16 7.10
CA HIS A 65 27.64 26.07 5.64
C HIS A 65 27.90 24.67 5.11
N VAL A 66 27.02 23.70 5.51
CA VAL A 66 27.14 22.28 5.13
C VAL A 66 26.09 21.93 4.09
N GLY A 67 26.55 21.65 2.87
CA GLY A 67 25.67 21.17 1.78
C GLY A 67 25.28 19.70 1.96
N ARG A 68 24.23 19.26 1.22
CA ARG A 68 23.69 17.89 1.27
C ARG A 68 24.75 16.78 1.07
N ARG A 69 25.73 17.00 0.17
CA ARG A 69 26.80 16.00 -0.09
C ARG A 69 27.71 15.86 1.13
N LYS A 70 28.09 16.98 1.75
CA LYS A 70 28.94 17.02 2.95
C LYS A 70 28.21 16.44 4.16
N ALA A 71 26.92 16.78 4.35
CA ALA A 71 26.09 16.17 5.39
C ALA A 71 25.96 14.65 5.23
N ARG A 72 25.78 14.13 3.98
CA ARG A 72 25.75 12.69 3.71
C ARG A 72 27.08 12.01 4.05
N ARG A 73 28.22 12.66 3.72
CA ARG A 73 29.54 12.15 4.07
C ARG A 73 29.67 12.00 5.59
N TYR A 74 29.32 13.03 6.35
CA TYR A 74 29.35 13.00 7.82
C TYR A 74 28.49 11.88 8.41
N MET A 75 27.25 11.75 7.92
CA MET A 75 26.38 10.65 8.34
C MET A 75 26.99 9.28 8.06
N ASN A 76 27.54 9.08 6.86
CA ASN A 76 28.17 7.79 6.50
C ASN A 76 29.42 7.47 7.33
N GLU A 77 30.24 8.49 7.66
CA GLU A 77 31.44 8.34 8.50
C GLU A 77 31.09 7.99 9.96
N MET A 78 29.87 8.29 10.40
CA MET A 78 29.34 7.95 11.73
C MET A 78 28.43 6.70 11.71
N ASP A 79 28.31 6.01 10.58
CA ASP A 79 27.36 4.92 10.36
C ASP A 79 25.90 5.28 10.66
N ILE A 80 25.53 6.55 10.50
CA ILE A 80 24.18 7.07 10.71
C ILE A 80 23.39 6.97 9.41
N TYR A 81 22.30 6.18 9.43
CA TYR A 81 21.38 6.02 8.31
C TYR A 81 19.95 6.32 8.75
N PRO A 82 19.16 7.07 7.93
CA PRO A 82 17.77 7.31 8.28
C PRO A 82 16.98 6.00 8.31
N ILE A 83 16.21 5.83 9.39
CA ILE A 83 15.38 4.64 9.59
C ILE A 83 14.07 4.84 8.85
N TYR A 84 13.90 4.13 7.73
CA TYR A 84 12.62 4.04 7.04
C TYR A 84 12.02 2.65 7.22
N PRO A 85 10.69 2.54 7.35
CA PRO A 85 10.04 1.23 7.20
C PRO A 85 10.51 0.64 5.86
N LYS A 86 11.16 -0.51 5.90
CA LYS A 86 11.61 -1.18 4.67
C LYS A 86 10.37 -1.48 3.83
N MET A 87 10.29 -0.87 2.64
CA MET A 87 9.22 -1.15 1.71
C MET A 87 9.26 -2.62 1.30
N ASN A 88 8.12 -3.26 1.45
CA ASN A 88 7.74 -4.55 0.87
C ASN A 88 8.51 -5.80 1.32
N LEU A 89 8.06 -6.35 2.43
CA LEU A 89 8.18 -7.79 2.69
C LEU A 89 7.29 -8.64 1.76
N SER A 90 6.35 -8.02 1.04
CA SER A 90 5.60 -8.63 -0.07
C SER A 90 6.41 -8.57 -1.36
N LYS A 91 7.61 -9.17 -1.38
CA LYS A 91 8.22 -9.52 -2.66
C LYS A 91 7.23 -10.44 -3.37
N ARG A 92 6.64 -9.95 -4.48
CA ARG A 92 5.86 -10.80 -5.39
C ARG A 92 6.63 -12.08 -5.62
N MET A 93 6.02 -13.22 -5.36
CA MET A 93 6.53 -14.47 -5.87
C MET A 93 6.65 -14.29 -7.38
N GLN A 94 7.83 -14.52 -7.95
CA GLN A 94 8.13 -14.36 -9.38
C GLN A 94 7.20 -15.16 -10.31
N GLN A 95 6.31 -15.99 -9.77
CA GLN A 95 5.38 -16.88 -10.45
C GLN A 95 3.89 -16.46 -10.29
N ALA A 96 3.59 -15.28 -9.74
CA ALA A 96 2.20 -14.85 -9.65
C ALA A 96 1.58 -14.72 -11.05
N LYS A 97 0.55 -15.51 -11.34
CA LYS A 97 -0.23 -15.43 -12.57
C LYS A 97 -0.98 -14.10 -12.59
N VAL A 98 -0.51 -13.15 -13.40
CA VAL A 98 -1.17 -11.86 -13.60
C VAL A 98 -2.10 -11.99 -14.79
N CYS A 99 -3.40 -11.71 -14.57
CA CYS A 99 -4.38 -11.65 -15.63
C CYS A 99 -4.33 -10.29 -16.36
N PRO A 100 -4.68 -10.24 -17.65
CA PRO A 100 -4.75 -8.98 -18.38
C PRO A 100 -5.89 -8.10 -17.85
N TYR A 101 -5.72 -6.77 -17.98
CA TYR A 101 -6.79 -5.82 -17.67
C TYR A 101 -7.81 -5.81 -18.82
N LEU A 102 -9.03 -6.27 -18.53
CA LEU A 102 -10.09 -6.48 -19.53
C LEU A 102 -11.03 -5.28 -19.70
N LEU A 103 -10.94 -4.27 -18.84
CA LEU A 103 -11.92 -3.17 -18.80
C LEU A 103 -11.49 -1.92 -19.55
N ARG A 104 -10.34 -1.96 -20.25
CA ARG A 104 -9.89 -0.81 -21.07
C ARG A 104 -10.91 -0.57 -22.21
N ASN A 105 -11.42 0.65 -22.27
CA ASN A 105 -12.40 1.09 -23.27
C ASN A 105 -13.74 0.31 -23.23
N SER A 106 -14.02 -0.42 -22.14
CA SER A 106 -15.30 -1.10 -21.98
C SER A 106 -16.38 -0.10 -21.59
N VAL A 107 -17.52 -0.16 -22.26
CA VAL A 107 -18.71 0.60 -21.89
C VAL A 107 -19.53 -0.26 -20.93
N ILE A 108 -19.62 0.18 -19.66
CA ILE A 108 -20.43 -0.48 -18.64
C ILE A 108 -21.78 0.26 -18.57
N ASN A 109 -22.85 -0.37 -19.01
CA ASN A 109 -24.16 0.22 -19.17
C ASN A 109 -25.31 -0.51 -18.42
N LYS A 110 -24.98 -1.58 -17.71
CA LYS A 110 -25.94 -2.34 -16.87
C LYS A 110 -25.25 -3.03 -15.69
N PRO A 111 -26.00 -3.39 -14.64
CA PRO A 111 -25.48 -4.16 -13.51
C PRO A 111 -24.88 -5.51 -13.96
N ASN A 112 -23.94 -6.02 -13.16
CA ASN A 112 -23.31 -7.33 -13.32
C ASN A 112 -22.43 -7.51 -14.58
N GLN A 113 -22.08 -6.44 -15.29
CA GLN A 113 -21.08 -6.53 -16.35
C GLN A 113 -19.66 -6.59 -15.78
N ALA A 114 -19.36 -5.75 -14.80
CA ALA A 114 -18.07 -5.75 -14.11
C ALA A 114 -18.24 -5.47 -12.63
N TRP A 115 -17.59 -6.30 -11.81
CA TRP A 115 -17.45 -6.08 -10.38
C TRP A 115 -15.99 -5.85 -10.02
N PHE A 116 -15.75 -5.06 -8.97
CA PHE A 116 -14.45 -4.87 -8.37
C PHE A 116 -14.42 -5.50 -6.99
N VAL A 117 -13.30 -6.12 -6.66
CA VAL A 117 -13.04 -6.68 -5.33
C VAL A 117 -11.70 -6.14 -4.82
N ASP A 118 -11.69 -5.69 -3.58
CA ASP A 118 -10.49 -5.22 -2.91
C ASP A 118 -10.64 -5.39 -1.39
N ILE A 119 -9.54 -5.22 -0.66
CA ILE A 119 -9.47 -5.44 0.79
C ILE A 119 -9.00 -4.18 1.49
N THR A 120 -9.71 -3.77 2.53
CA THR A 120 -9.25 -2.69 3.39
C THR A 120 -9.04 -3.14 4.84
N TYR A 121 -8.23 -2.37 5.58
CA TYR A 121 -7.95 -2.56 7.00
C TYR A 121 -8.89 -1.70 7.84
N ILE A 122 -9.40 -2.27 8.93
CA ILE A 122 -10.27 -1.59 9.89
C ILE A 122 -9.59 -1.66 11.25
N PRO A 123 -9.27 -0.52 11.88
CA PRO A 123 -8.70 -0.50 13.21
C PRO A 123 -9.73 -0.97 14.25
N ILE A 124 -9.28 -1.79 15.20
CA ILE A 124 -10.04 -2.15 16.39
C ILE A 124 -9.21 -1.86 17.63
N LYS A 125 -9.79 -1.94 18.82
CA LYS A 125 -9.11 -1.63 20.08
C LYS A 125 -7.78 -2.37 20.26
N ARG A 126 -7.64 -3.58 19.71
CA ARG A 126 -6.42 -4.39 19.78
C ARG A 126 -6.11 -5.02 18.41
N GLY A 127 -5.54 -4.24 17.48
CA GLY A 127 -5.13 -4.74 16.16
C GLY A 127 -6.00 -4.24 15.02
N PHE A 128 -6.17 -5.07 14.01
CA PHE A 128 -6.91 -4.74 12.78
C PHE A 128 -7.80 -5.90 12.37
N LEU A 129 -8.91 -5.57 11.74
CA LEU A 129 -9.73 -6.48 10.95
C LEU A 129 -9.54 -6.18 9.46
N TYR A 130 -9.89 -7.15 8.65
CA TYR A 130 -9.83 -7.05 7.19
C TYR A 130 -11.24 -7.09 6.63
N LEU A 131 -11.54 -6.20 5.71
CA LEU A 131 -12.82 -6.09 5.02
C LEU A 131 -12.60 -6.25 3.51
N PRO A 132 -12.73 -7.45 2.93
CA PRO A 132 -12.96 -7.61 1.52
C PRO A 132 -14.36 -7.11 1.19
N ALA A 133 -14.47 -6.29 0.15
CA ALA A 133 -15.73 -5.81 -0.38
C ALA A 133 -15.79 -6.01 -1.89
N VAL A 134 -16.99 -6.21 -2.40
CA VAL A 134 -17.28 -6.39 -3.82
C VAL A 134 -18.29 -5.32 -4.24
N ILE A 135 -17.93 -4.50 -5.20
CA ILE A 135 -18.75 -3.40 -5.71
C ILE A 135 -19.11 -3.64 -7.19
N ASP A 136 -20.37 -3.45 -7.54
CA ASP A 136 -20.77 -3.39 -8.95
C ASP A 136 -20.39 -2.06 -9.58
N TRP A 137 -19.72 -2.10 -10.73
CA TRP A 137 -19.24 -0.86 -11.37
C TRP A 137 -20.36 0.06 -11.81
N TYR A 138 -21.40 -0.50 -12.42
CA TYR A 138 -22.50 0.30 -12.96
C TYR A 138 -23.28 1.03 -11.88
N SER A 139 -23.78 0.29 -10.89
CA SER A 139 -24.66 0.79 -9.85
C SER A 139 -23.94 1.32 -8.61
N ARG A 140 -22.65 0.99 -8.43
CA ARG A 140 -21.89 1.24 -7.20
C ARG A 140 -22.43 0.49 -5.98
N CYS A 141 -23.34 -0.46 -6.16
CA CYS A 141 -23.88 -1.27 -5.10
C CYS A 141 -22.80 -2.21 -4.53
N ILE A 142 -22.71 -2.28 -3.20
CA ILE A 142 -21.90 -3.30 -2.53
C ILE A 142 -22.68 -4.59 -2.55
N VAL A 143 -22.25 -5.52 -3.38
CA VAL A 143 -22.94 -6.79 -3.63
C VAL A 143 -22.44 -7.93 -2.75
N GLY A 144 -21.27 -7.77 -2.13
CA GLY A 144 -20.72 -8.75 -1.21
C GLY A 144 -19.65 -8.18 -0.31
N TRP A 145 -19.54 -8.73 0.88
CA TRP A 145 -18.51 -8.33 1.86
C TRP A 145 -18.36 -9.40 2.95
N GLU A 146 -17.22 -9.37 3.62
CA GLU A 146 -16.90 -10.18 4.80
C GLU A 146 -16.04 -9.38 5.77
N VAL A 147 -15.98 -9.79 7.04
CA VAL A 147 -15.04 -9.25 8.03
C VAL A 147 -14.31 -10.41 8.67
N ASP A 148 -12.98 -10.35 8.67
CA ASP A 148 -12.13 -11.40 9.25
C ASP A 148 -10.96 -10.75 10.02
N ASP A 149 -10.37 -11.46 10.96
CA ASP A 149 -9.16 -11.07 11.68
C ASP A 149 -7.89 -11.60 11.00
N THR A 150 -8.02 -12.42 9.97
CA THR A 150 -6.93 -12.98 9.17
C THR A 150 -7.00 -12.52 7.72
N LEU A 151 -5.83 -12.17 7.17
CA LEU A 151 -5.69 -11.77 5.77
C LEU A 151 -5.49 -13.00 4.86
N ASP A 152 -6.52 -13.85 4.77
CA ASP A 152 -6.50 -15.10 4.01
C ASP A 152 -7.36 -14.97 2.73
N THR A 153 -6.99 -15.71 1.69
CA THR A 153 -7.78 -15.83 0.45
C THR A 153 -9.22 -16.31 0.70
N ARG A 154 -9.45 -17.14 1.71
CA ARG A 154 -10.77 -17.65 2.07
C ARG A 154 -11.78 -16.57 2.42
N MET A 155 -11.35 -15.47 3.07
CA MET A 155 -12.27 -14.38 3.40
C MET A 155 -12.79 -13.69 2.13
N VAL A 156 -11.93 -13.50 1.11
CA VAL A 156 -12.34 -12.95 -0.19
C VAL A 156 -13.33 -13.87 -0.89
N ILE A 157 -13.04 -15.17 -0.91
CA ILE A 157 -13.93 -16.18 -1.47
C ILE A 157 -15.28 -16.19 -0.74
N ASN A 158 -15.29 -16.01 0.58
CA ASN A 158 -16.54 -15.93 1.36
C ASN A 158 -17.37 -14.69 1.00
N ALA A 159 -16.72 -13.53 0.80
CA ALA A 159 -17.40 -12.32 0.32
C ALA A 159 -18.02 -12.57 -1.07
N LEU A 160 -17.27 -13.19 -2.00
CA LEU A 160 -17.76 -13.53 -3.33
C LEU A 160 -18.89 -14.57 -3.29
N LYS A 161 -18.81 -15.61 -2.44
CA LYS A 161 -19.89 -16.58 -2.27
C LYS A 161 -21.20 -15.93 -1.81
N LYS A 162 -21.10 -14.90 -0.95
CA LYS A 162 -22.29 -14.12 -0.54
C LYS A 162 -22.86 -13.34 -1.72
N ALA A 163 -22.01 -12.64 -2.48
CA ALA A 163 -22.40 -11.90 -3.67
C ALA A 163 -23.03 -12.81 -4.74
N PHE A 164 -22.47 -13.99 -4.98
CA PHE A 164 -22.93 -14.94 -6.01
C PHE A 164 -24.27 -15.61 -5.71
N LYS A 165 -24.78 -15.48 -4.48
CA LYS A 165 -26.17 -15.91 -4.17
C LYS A 165 -27.21 -15.05 -4.89
N MET A 166 -26.87 -13.82 -5.24
CA MET A 166 -27.79 -12.89 -5.89
C MET A 166 -27.55 -12.79 -7.40
N ALA A 167 -26.31 -12.63 -7.82
CA ALA A 167 -25.91 -12.55 -9.23
C ALA A 167 -24.44 -12.90 -9.39
N LYS A 168 -23.99 -13.06 -10.64
CA LYS A 168 -22.57 -13.22 -11.00
C LYS A 168 -22.17 -12.18 -12.04
N PRO A 169 -20.96 -11.59 -11.94
CA PRO A 169 -20.49 -10.66 -12.94
C PRO A 169 -19.94 -11.39 -14.18
N GLN A 170 -19.87 -10.68 -15.30
CA GLN A 170 -19.14 -11.17 -16.48
C GLN A 170 -17.62 -11.06 -16.29
N ILE A 171 -17.19 -9.97 -15.62
CA ILE A 171 -15.78 -9.67 -15.33
C ILE A 171 -15.66 -9.34 -13.84
N LEU A 172 -14.68 -9.96 -13.18
CA LEU A 172 -14.29 -9.63 -11.82
C LEU A 172 -12.87 -9.03 -11.83
N ASN A 173 -12.76 -7.76 -11.46
CA ASN A 173 -11.52 -7.03 -11.44
C ASN A 173 -10.97 -6.94 -10.01
N SER A 174 -9.66 -7.09 -9.86
CA SER A 174 -8.94 -6.94 -8.59
C SER A 174 -7.58 -6.29 -8.82
N ASP A 175 -6.92 -5.89 -7.75
CA ASP A 175 -5.51 -5.59 -7.78
C ASP A 175 -4.68 -6.90 -7.95
N GLN A 176 -3.35 -6.75 -7.92
CA GLN A 176 -2.41 -7.86 -8.04
C GLN A 176 -1.95 -8.38 -6.66
N GLY A 177 -2.76 -8.24 -5.61
CA GLY A 177 -2.50 -8.75 -4.27
C GLY A 177 -2.34 -10.28 -4.25
N CYS A 178 -1.63 -10.80 -3.24
CA CYS A 178 -1.36 -12.24 -3.11
C CYS A 178 -2.64 -13.07 -2.95
N GLN A 179 -3.70 -12.50 -2.39
CA GLN A 179 -5.01 -13.15 -2.25
C GLN A 179 -5.64 -13.41 -3.62
N PHE A 180 -5.55 -12.43 -4.54
CA PHE A 180 -6.16 -12.48 -5.88
C PHE A 180 -5.32 -13.24 -6.92
N THR A 181 -4.03 -13.44 -6.64
CA THR A 181 -3.11 -14.23 -7.48
C THR A 181 -2.93 -15.66 -6.96
N SER A 182 -3.58 -16.03 -5.85
CA SER A 182 -3.57 -17.37 -5.30
C SER A 182 -4.29 -18.37 -6.21
N GLN A 183 -3.79 -19.61 -6.30
CA GLN A 183 -4.41 -20.63 -7.12
C GLN A 183 -5.86 -20.89 -6.68
N GLN A 184 -6.12 -20.91 -5.37
CA GLN A 184 -7.47 -21.10 -4.80
C GLN A 184 -8.48 -20.06 -5.30
N TYR A 185 -8.07 -18.78 -5.37
CA TYR A 185 -8.94 -17.72 -5.87
C TYR A 185 -9.17 -17.85 -7.38
N ILE A 186 -8.11 -18.11 -8.14
CA ILE A 186 -8.17 -18.26 -9.60
C ILE A 186 -9.11 -19.41 -9.99
N ASP A 187 -8.97 -20.56 -9.32
CA ASP A 187 -9.80 -21.72 -9.56
C ASP A 187 -11.27 -21.41 -9.23
N PHE A 188 -11.52 -20.78 -8.07
CA PHE A 188 -12.87 -20.40 -7.67
C PHE A 188 -13.54 -19.45 -8.68
N VAL A 189 -12.84 -18.44 -9.18
CA VAL A 189 -13.39 -17.51 -10.18
C VAL A 189 -13.66 -18.21 -11.50
N LYS A 190 -12.74 -19.09 -11.94
CA LYS A 190 -12.86 -19.88 -13.17
C LYS A 190 -14.02 -20.88 -13.10
N GLU A 191 -14.16 -21.61 -12.00
CA GLU A 191 -15.26 -22.58 -11.78
C GLU A 191 -16.64 -21.93 -11.83
N ASN A 192 -16.71 -20.64 -11.45
CA ASN A 192 -17.94 -19.86 -11.55
C ASN A 192 -18.19 -19.25 -12.94
N GLY A 193 -17.33 -19.51 -13.93
CA GLY A 193 -17.48 -19.02 -15.29
C GLY A 193 -17.20 -17.52 -15.47
N ILE A 194 -16.50 -16.89 -14.53
CA ILE A 194 -16.23 -15.44 -14.49
C ILE A 194 -14.86 -15.17 -15.11
N ARG A 195 -14.77 -14.12 -15.94
CA ARG A 195 -13.49 -13.66 -16.47
C ARG A 195 -12.77 -12.81 -15.44
N GLN A 196 -11.57 -13.26 -15.03
CA GLN A 196 -10.72 -12.49 -14.13
C GLN A 196 -9.99 -11.38 -14.88
N SER A 197 -9.99 -10.18 -14.32
CA SER A 197 -9.24 -9.01 -14.76
C SER A 197 -8.37 -8.50 -13.61
N MET A 198 -7.19 -7.98 -13.90
CA MET A 198 -6.31 -7.38 -12.90
C MET A 198 -5.82 -6.02 -13.33
N ASP A 199 -5.74 -5.10 -12.39
CA ASP A 199 -5.23 -3.76 -12.63
C ASP A 199 -3.82 -3.79 -13.19
N GLY A 200 -3.52 -2.89 -14.11
CA GLY A 200 -2.18 -2.73 -14.65
C GLY A 200 -1.21 -2.18 -13.60
N LYS A 201 0.08 -2.47 -13.74
CA LYS A 201 1.13 -1.95 -12.86
C LYS A 201 1.11 -0.41 -12.89
N SER A 202 0.96 0.23 -11.72
CA SER A 202 0.94 1.70 -11.56
C SER A 202 -0.27 2.43 -12.16
N ARG A 203 -1.41 1.79 -12.36
CA ARG A 203 -2.65 2.41 -12.85
C ARG A 203 -3.67 2.54 -11.72
N TRP A 204 -3.53 3.58 -10.92
CA TRP A 204 -4.43 3.92 -9.83
C TRP A 204 -5.89 4.19 -10.26
N ALA A 205 -6.10 4.56 -11.54
CA ALA A 205 -7.43 4.84 -12.06
C ALA A 205 -8.30 3.59 -12.25
N ASP A 206 -7.68 2.41 -12.34
CA ASP A 206 -8.37 1.16 -12.68
C ASP A 206 -9.20 0.61 -11.50
N ASN A 207 -8.91 1.02 -10.24
CA ASN A 207 -9.62 0.56 -9.02
C ASN A 207 -10.29 1.70 -8.22
N ILE A 208 -10.36 2.90 -8.80
CA ILE A 208 -10.78 4.13 -8.11
C ILE A 208 -12.17 4.05 -7.45
N MET A 209 -13.06 3.19 -7.98
CA MET A 209 -14.44 3.09 -7.49
C MET A 209 -14.51 2.47 -6.11
N ILE A 210 -13.84 1.35 -5.90
CA ILE A 210 -13.83 0.65 -4.62
C ILE A 210 -12.94 1.38 -3.61
N GLU A 211 -11.82 1.99 -4.06
CA GLU A 211 -10.98 2.83 -3.20
C GLU A 211 -11.76 4.04 -2.68
N ARG A 212 -12.58 4.67 -3.53
CA ARG A 212 -13.44 5.78 -3.14
C ARG A 212 -14.51 5.35 -2.15
N TRP A 213 -15.08 4.16 -2.34
CA TRP A 213 -16.02 3.60 -1.38
C TRP A 213 -15.35 3.32 -0.03
N PHE A 214 -14.17 2.70 -0.01
CA PHE A 214 -13.39 2.49 1.21
C PHE A 214 -13.07 3.80 1.93
N ARG A 215 -12.76 4.85 1.18
CA ARG A 215 -12.56 6.17 1.78
C ARG A 215 -13.84 6.65 2.47
N SER A 216 -14.99 6.61 1.79
CA SER A 216 -16.26 7.00 2.39
C SER A 216 -16.57 6.18 3.64
N PHE A 217 -16.45 4.87 3.55
CA PHE A 217 -16.64 3.97 4.69
C PHE A 217 -15.74 4.31 5.88
N LYS A 218 -14.46 4.58 5.63
CA LYS A 218 -13.53 4.94 6.70
C LYS A 218 -13.89 6.25 7.39
N TYR A 219 -14.27 7.27 6.62
CA TYR A 219 -14.59 8.57 7.18
C TYR A 219 -16.00 8.65 7.78
N GLU A 220 -16.95 7.90 7.27
CA GLU A 220 -18.34 7.93 7.69
C GLU A 220 -18.66 6.91 8.80
N GLU A 221 -17.87 5.86 8.95
CA GLU A 221 -18.10 4.78 9.92
C GLU A 221 -16.83 4.40 10.70
N ALA A 222 -15.79 3.84 10.04
CA ALA A 222 -14.71 3.14 10.71
C ALA A 222 -13.83 4.02 11.62
N TYR A 223 -13.67 5.31 11.31
CA TYR A 223 -12.91 6.25 12.13
C TYR A 223 -13.75 6.93 13.21
N LEU A 224 -15.07 6.85 13.10
CA LEU A 224 -16.01 7.41 14.08
C LEU A 224 -16.39 6.40 15.15
N THR A 225 -16.23 5.09 14.87
CA THR A 225 -16.67 4.00 15.73
C THR A 225 -15.47 3.19 16.24
N GLN A 226 -15.39 2.99 17.54
CA GLN A 226 -14.38 2.10 18.14
C GLN A 226 -14.98 0.71 18.35
N TYR A 227 -14.62 -0.23 17.51
CA TYR A 227 -15.06 -1.61 17.64
C TYR A 227 -14.28 -2.36 18.72
N ASN A 228 -14.97 -3.07 19.61
CA ASN A 228 -14.35 -3.87 20.66
C ASN A 228 -13.99 -5.29 20.17
N ASN A 229 -14.73 -5.82 19.20
CA ASN A 229 -14.58 -7.17 18.66
C ASN A 229 -15.13 -7.29 17.25
N ILE A 230 -14.83 -8.42 16.58
CA ILE A 230 -15.26 -8.70 15.21
C ILE A 230 -16.79 -8.77 15.05
N LYS A 231 -17.54 -9.23 16.07
CA LYS A 231 -19.00 -9.33 16.00
C LYS A 231 -19.66 -7.95 15.95
N GLU A 232 -19.16 -7.04 16.79
CA GLU A 232 -19.61 -5.63 16.81
C GLU A 232 -19.25 -4.93 15.50
N ALA A 233 -18.00 -5.07 15.04
CA ALA A 233 -17.57 -4.53 13.75
C ALA A 233 -18.44 -5.04 12.59
N ARG A 234 -18.72 -6.34 12.55
CA ARG A 234 -19.57 -6.94 11.50
C ARG A 234 -20.97 -6.38 11.50
N ALA A 235 -21.58 -6.17 12.66
CA ALA A 235 -22.92 -5.60 12.78
C ALA A 235 -22.95 -4.12 12.30
N ALA A 236 -22.02 -3.29 12.76
CA ALA A 236 -21.94 -1.89 12.39
C ALA A 236 -21.62 -1.70 10.90
N ILE A 237 -20.66 -2.45 10.35
CA ILE A 237 -20.33 -2.44 8.92
C ILE A 237 -21.53 -2.90 8.08
N GLY A 238 -22.27 -3.90 8.52
CA GLY A 238 -23.48 -4.35 7.84
C GLY A 238 -24.55 -3.26 7.81
N ALA A 239 -24.77 -2.56 8.90
CA ALA A 239 -25.68 -1.41 8.97
C ALA A 239 -25.22 -0.28 8.04
N TYR A 240 -23.93 0.08 8.06
CA TYR A 240 -23.39 1.09 7.15
C TYR A 240 -23.58 0.71 5.68
N ILE A 241 -23.27 -0.54 5.30
CA ILE A 241 -23.46 -1.01 3.92
C ILE A 241 -24.93 -0.99 3.51
N HIS A 242 -25.83 -1.30 4.43
CA HIS A 242 -27.27 -1.17 4.18
C HIS A 242 -27.65 0.27 3.87
N THR A 243 -27.29 1.22 4.75
CA THR A 243 -27.53 2.65 4.54
C THR A 243 -26.87 3.14 3.25
N TYR A 244 -25.63 2.74 2.97
CA TYR A 244 -24.94 3.09 1.72
C TYR A 244 -25.70 2.60 0.48
N ASN A 245 -26.17 1.37 0.47
CA ASN A 245 -26.85 0.80 -0.69
C ASN A 245 -28.27 1.32 -0.88
N PHE A 246 -29.05 1.50 0.20
CA PHE A 246 -30.50 1.70 0.11
C PHE A 246 -30.97 3.13 0.45
N GLU A 247 -30.16 3.91 1.16
CA GLU A 247 -30.59 5.22 1.66
C GLU A 247 -29.70 6.37 1.12
N ARG A 248 -28.39 6.11 0.94
CA ARG A 248 -27.44 7.13 0.53
C ARG A 248 -27.57 7.45 -0.96
N ARG A 249 -27.92 8.70 -1.27
CA ARG A 249 -28.03 9.18 -2.65
C ARG A 249 -26.67 9.64 -3.19
N HIS A 250 -26.39 9.33 -4.45
CA HIS A 250 -25.12 9.60 -5.10
C HIS A 250 -25.28 10.55 -6.28
N SER A 251 -24.60 11.70 -6.27
CA SER A 251 -24.64 12.66 -7.38
C SER A 251 -24.20 12.06 -8.72
N ALA A 252 -23.28 11.11 -8.69
CA ALA A 252 -22.82 10.43 -9.91
C ALA A 252 -23.75 9.31 -10.38
N LEU A 253 -24.88 9.10 -9.71
CA LEU A 253 -25.99 8.23 -10.09
C LEU A 253 -27.28 9.05 -10.22
N ASP A 254 -27.18 10.33 -10.60
CA ASP A 254 -28.31 11.24 -10.71
C ASP A 254 -29.17 11.30 -9.42
N TYR A 255 -28.48 11.28 -8.26
CA TYR A 255 -29.07 11.23 -6.93
C TYR A 255 -29.93 9.99 -6.63
N GLN A 256 -29.77 8.92 -7.40
CA GLN A 256 -30.30 7.61 -7.05
C GLN A 256 -29.43 6.91 -6.00
N THR A 257 -30.00 5.96 -5.28
CA THR A 257 -29.24 5.06 -4.43
C THR A 257 -28.59 3.95 -5.26
N PRO A 258 -27.50 3.31 -4.79
CA PRO A 258 -26.93 2.15 -5.47
C PRO A 258 -27.93 1.01 -5.72
N ALA A 259 -28.83 0.77 -4.75
CA ALA A 259 -29.87 -0.27 -4.91
C ALA A 259 -30.90 0.08 -5.98
N GLU A 260 -31.31 1.34 -6.10
CA GLU A 260 -32.18 1.81 -7.18
C GLU A 260 -31.57 1.55 -8.56
N CYS A 261 -30.26 1.77 -8.72
CA CYS A 261 -29.56 1.48 -9.97
C CYS A 261 -29.30 -0.02 -10.20
N TYR A 262 -29.13 -0.80 -9.12
CA TYR A 262 -28.84 -2.22 -9.22
C TYR A 262 -30.09 -3.08 -9.46
N TYR A 263 -31.21 -2.71 -8.87
CA TYR A 263 -32.50 -3.40 -8.95
C TYR A 263 -33.60 -2.54 -9.59
N PRO A 264 -33.47 -2.12 -10.85
CA PRO A 264 -34.44 -1.19 -11.45
C PRO A 264 -35.87 -1.74 -11.49
N ALA A 265 -36.04 -3.06 -11.48
CA ALA A 265 -37.36 -3.71 -11.43
C ALA A 265 -38.06 -3.63 -10.04
N MET A 266 -37.34 -3.35 -8.95
CA MET A 266 -37.92 -3.18 -7.62
C MET A 266 -38.56 -1.80 -7.40
N LEU A 267 -38.32 -0.85 -8.31
CA LEU A 267 -38.86 0.51 -8.23
C LEU A 267 -40.24 0.68 -8.88
N LEU A 268 -40.77 -0.37 -9.51
CA LEU A 268 -41.97 -0.28 -10.33
C LEU A 268 -43.35 -0.36 -9.63
N PRO A 269 -43.52 -0.53 -8.31
CA PRO A 269 -44.89 -0.58 -7.81
C PRO A 269 -45.35 0.55 -6.86
N TYR A 270 -44.79 1.76 -6.95
CA TYR A 270 -45.34 2.89 -6.17
C TYR A 270 -45.60 4.13 -7.01
N VAL A 271 -46.12 3.97 -8.23
CA VAL A 271 -46.79 5.03 -8.97
C VAL A 271 -48.20 4.52 -9.25
N ALA A 272 -49.07 4.68 -8.27
CA ALA A 272 -50.52 4.67 -8.41
C ALA A 272 -51.08 5.74 -7.50
#